data_f4a72779023c30f33b9b84a3649d397b
#
_entry.id   f4a72779023c30f33b9b84a3649d397b
#
_cell.length_a   1.000
_cell.length_b   1.000
_cell.length_c   1.000
_cell.angle_alpha   90.00
_cell.angle_beta   90.00
_cell.angle_gamma   90.00
#
_symmetry.space_group_name_H-M   'P 1'
#
loop_
_entity.id
_entity.type
_entity.pdbx_description
1 polymer ?
#
loop_
_entity_poly.entity_id
_entity_poly.type
_entity_poly.pdbx_seq_one_letter_code
_entity_poly.pdbx_strand_id
1 'polypeptide(L)'
;MKNTFTLLHSVCMVVVLSLLSGCSSEEHREGIVLEEFLYEQADFPSCHSVTIVELENGDLLATYFGGTHERHPDAEIRLQRKTPGGQWSAPQSVATGIQNDTLRYPTWNPVIFQPDGGELMLYYKVGPSPKEWWGEYITSADNGYTWSSPRRLELPLLGPIKNKPIQLADGTLISGSSDERHGWR
;
A
#
# COMPACT_ATOMS: atom_id res chain seq x y z
N MET A 1 22.54 48.35 -48.62
CA MET A 1 21.23 48.21 -47.98
C MET A 1 20.75 46.74 -47.96
N LYS A 2 21.58 45.76 -47.58
CA LYS A 2 21.18 44.31 -47.54
C LYS A 2 21.43 43.61 -46.19
N ASN A 3 21.97 44.29 -45.18
CA ASN A 3 22.33 43.62 -43.89
C ASN A 3 21.42 43.93 -42.69
N THR A 4 20.41 44.78 -42.83
CA THR A 4 19.53 45.17 -41.74
C THR A 4 18.31 44.27 -41.57
N PHE A 5 17.90 43.55 -42.62
CA PHE A 5 16.71 42.66 -42.58
C PHE A 5 16.98 41.30 -41.93
N THR A 6 18.22 40.80 -42.05
CA THR A 6 18.60 39.47 -41.50
C THR A 6 18.76 39.51 -39.98
N LEU A 7 19.16 40.66 -39.42
CA LEU A 7 19.35 40.80 -37.97
C LEU A 7 18.01 40.87 -37.20
N LEU A 8 16.97 41.47 -37.84
CA LEU A 8 15.65 41.63 -37.22
C LEU A 8 14.90 40.27 -37.09
N HIS A 9 15.08 39.36 -38.06
CA HIS A 9 14.45 38.03 -38.00
C HIS A 9 15.10 37.12 -36.97
N SER A 10 16.41 37.20 -36.75
CA SER A 10 17.12 36.40 -35.74
C SER A 10 16.77 36.83 -34.32
N VAL A 11 16.57 38.12 -34.08
CA VAL A 11 16.19 38.61 -32.71
C VAL A 11 14.75 38.26 -32.37
N CYS A 12 13.81 38.31 -33.32
CA CYS A 12 12.43 37.87 -33.09
C CYS A 12 12.33 36.38 -32.84
N MET A 13 13.15 35.54 -33.48
CA MET A 13 13.11 34.08 -33.26
C MET A 13 13.65 33.67 -31.89
N VAL A 14 14.65 34.37 -31.37
CA VAL A 14 15.19 34.11 -30.00
C VAL A 14 14.22 34.56 -28.89
N VAL A 15 13.49 35.65 -29.10
CA VAL A 15 12.50 36.14 -28.13
C VAL A 15 11.25 35.25 -28.07
N VAL A 16 10.86 34.62 -29.18
CA VAL A 16 9.70 33.68 -29.22
C VAL A 16 10.04 32.33 -28.58
N LEU A 17 11.31 31.86 -28.69
CA LEU A 17 11.72 30.62 -28.00
C LEU A 17 11.83 30.77 -26.47
N SER A 18 12.08 31.96 -25.95
CA SER A 18 12.18 32.20 -24.49
C SER A 18 10.81 32.36 -23.81
N LEU A 19 9.71 32.49 -24.54
CA LEU A 19 8.37 32.59 -24.00
C LEU A 19 7.64 31.23 -23.87
N LEU A 20 8.28 30.14 -24.33
CA LEU A 20 7.73 28.78 -24.20
C LEU A 20 8.27 28.00 -23.00
N SER A 21 9.05 28.62 -22.12
CA SER A 21 9.31 28.05 -20.80
C SER A 21 8.04 28.20 -19.96
N GLY A 22 7.07 27.35 -20.28
CA GLY A 22 5.89 27.16 -19.45
C GLY A 22 6.35 26.77 -18.05
N CYS A 23 6.27 27.71 -17.11
CA CYS A 23 6.28 27.41 -15.71
C CYS A 23 5.10 26.47 -15.46
N SER A 24 5.35 25.17 -15.32
CA SER A 24 4.39 24.29 -14.66
C SER A 24 4.30 24.78 -13.21
N SER A 25 3.35 25.65 -12.92
CA SER A 25 2.99 25.92 -11.54
C SER A 25 2.47 24.60 -10.99
N GLU A 26 3.25 23.94 -10.13
CA GLU A 26 2.69 22.94 -9.23
C GLU A 26 1.55 23.64 -8.50
N GLU A 27 0.32 23.21 -8.77
CA GLU A 27 -0.87 23.70 -8.10
C GLU A 27 -0.74 23.28 -6.64
N HIS A 28 -0.30 24.20 -5.79
CA HIS A 28 -0.15 23.94 -4.36
C HIS A 28 -1.55 23.76 -3.76
N ARG A 29 -1.96 22.50 -3.60
CA ARG A 29 -3.24 22.15 -2.96
C ARG A 29 -3.08 22.30 -1.46
N GLU A 30 -3.84 23.21 -0.87
CA GLU A 30 -3.83 23.46 0.58
C GLU A 30 -4.08 22.15 1.35
N GLY A 31 -3.21 21.85 2.32
CA GLY A 31 -3.29 20.63 3.14
C GLY A 31 -2.61 19.40 2.57
N ILE A 32 -2.12 19.42 1.32
CA ILE A 32 -1.30 18.34 0.75
C ILE A 32 0.17 18.71 0.88
N VAL A 33 0.91 17.95 1.68
CA VAL A 33 2.35 18.12 1.87
C VAL A 33 3.16 17.38 0.81
N LEU A 34 2.70 16.16 0.47
CA LEU A 34 3.34 15.29 -0.52
C LEU A 34 2.28 14.40 -1.18
N GLU A 35 2.33 14.28 -2.48
CA GLU A 35 1.53 13.35 -3.28
C GLU A 35 2.48 12.56 -4.18
N GLU A 36 2.47 11.23 -4.05
CA GLU A 36 3.34 10.34 -4.84
C GLU A 36 2.70 8.97 -5.03
N PHE A 37 3.10 8.27 -6.08
CA PHE A 37 2.71 6.89 -6.29
C PHE A 37 3.61 5.94 -5.49
N LEU A 38 3.04 4.85 -4.96
CA LEU A 38 3.80 3.74 -4.38
C LEU A 38 4.67 3.06 -5.46
N TYR A 39 4.16 2.97 -6.68
CA TYR A 39 4.84 2.45 -7.86
C TYR A 39 4.13 2.95 -9.12
N GLU A 40 4.86 3.08 -10.22
CA GLU A 40 4.30 3.38 -11.54
C GLU A 40 4.01 2.11 -12.35
N GLN A 41 4.80 1.07 -12.13
CA GLN A 41 4.67 -0.25 -12.76
C GLN A 41 4.88 -1.35 -11.72
N ALA A 42 4.13 -2.43 -11.83
CA ALA A 42 4.25 -3.63 -11.01
C ALA A 42 4.22 -4.90 -11.89
N ASP A 43 4.68 -6.00 -11.33
CA ASP A 43 4.63 -7.34 -11.94
C ASP A 43 3.25 -8.01 -11.88
N PHE A 44 2.24 -7.28 -11.40
CA PHE A 44 0.85 -7.72 -11.29
C PHE A 44 -0.09 -6.61 -11.81
N PRO A 45 -1.17 -6.97 -12.53
CA PRO A 45 -2.05 -6.00 -13.18
C PRO A 45 -3.10 -5.36 -12.27
N SER A 46 -3.33 -5.90 -11.07
CA SER A 46 -4.39 -5.44 -10.19
C SER A 46 -3.97 -5.42 -8.73
N CYS A 47 -4.34 -4.37 -8.01
CA CYS A 47 -4.16 -4.26 -6.56
C CYS A 47 -5.36 -3.58 -5.90
N HIS A 48 -5.57 -3.86 -4.61
CA HIS A 48 -6.67 -3.28 -3.85
C HIS A 48 -6.37 -3.21 -2.35
N SER A 49 -7.13 -2.37 -1.62
CA SER A 49 -7.20 -2.36 -0.15
C SER A 49 -5.88 -2.00 0.54
N VAL A 50 -5.30 -0.85 0.17
CA VAL A 50 -4.07 -0.36 0.80
C VAL A 50 -4.29 0.04 2.27
N THR A 51 -3.28 -0.20 3.08
CA THR A 51 -3.09 0.32 4.45
C THR A 51 -1.64 0.77 4.61
N ILE A 52 -1.40 1.78 5.45
CA ILE A 52 -0.07 2.35 5.67
C ILE A 52 0.18 2.54 7.17
N VAL A 53 1.40 2.35 7.62
CA VAL A 53 1.85 2.66 8.98
C VAL A 53 3.19 3.38 8.93
N GLU A 54 3.38 4.34 9.82
CA GLU A 54 4.67 4.91 10.15
C GLU A 54 5.24 4.17 11.37
N LEU A 55 6.49 3.73 11.27
CA LEU A 55 7.21 3.05 12.34
C LEU A 55 7.98 4.06 13.18
N GLU A 56 8.40 3.69 14.39
CA GLU A 56 9.17 4.55 15.30
C GLU A 56 10.47 5.08 14.70
N ASN A 57 11.07 4.34 13.77
CA ASN A 57 12.28 4.78 13.05
C ASN A 57 12.00 5.73 11.88
N GLY A 58 10.74 6.12 11.66
CA GLY A 58 10.28 6.99 10.59
C GLY A 58 10.08 6.29 9.23
N ASP A 59 10.27 4.97 9.14
CA ASP A 59 9.93 4.23 7.92
C ASP A 59 8.41 4.20 7.74
N LEU A 60 7.96 4.38 6.50
CA LEU A 60 6.58 4.10 6.11
C LEU A 60 6.50 2.70 5.50
N LEU A 61 5.54 1.92 5.96
CA LEU A 61 5.18 0.63 5.35
C LEU A 61 3.79 0.73 4.76
N ALA A 62 3.65 0.39 3.48
CA ALA A 62 2.37 0.25 2.81
C ALA A 62 2.13 -1.21 2.45
N THR A 63 0.93 -1.73 2.78
CA THR A 63 0.53 -3.09 2.41
C THR A 63 -0.82 -3.07 1.68
N TYR A 64 -0.98 -3.97 0.73
CA TYR A 64 -2.17 -4.15 -0.09
C TYR A 64 -2.19 -5.59 -0.63
N PHE A 65 -3.29 -6.05 -1.18
CA PHE A 65 -3.25 -7.29 -1.94
C PHE A 65 -3.14 -6.99 -3.44
N GLY A 66 -2.38 -7.83 -4.15
CA GLY A 66 -2.15 -7.68 -5.59
C GLY A 66 -1.91 -9.01 -6.28
N GLY A 67 -2.40 -9.12 -7.51
CA GLY A 67 -2.32 -10.32 -8.35
C GLY A 67 -2.98 -10.09 -9.71
N THR A 68 -3.37 -11.17 -10.39
CA THR A 68 -4.04 -11.10 -11.70
C THR A 68 -5.35 -10.28 -11.63
N HIS A 69 -6.17 -10.51 -10.63
CA HIS A 69 -7.35 -9.70 -10.28
C HIS A 69 -7.82 -10.07 -8.87
N GLU A 70 -8.70 -9.26 -8.29
CA GLU A 70 -9.40 -9.61 -7.06
C GLU A 70 -10.09 -10.97 -7.19
N ARG A 71 -9.98 -11.83 -6.17
CA ARG A 71 -10.44 -13.24 -6.13
C ARG A 71 -9.58 -14.25 -6.88
N HIS A 72 -8.60 -13.82 -7.65
CA HIS A 72 -7.70 -14.78 -8.29
C HIS A 72 -6.79 -15.43 -7.23
N PRO A 73 -6.54 -16.74 -7.29
CA PRO A 73 -5.73 -17.44 -6.27
C PRO A 73 -4.30 -16.91 -6.11
N ASP A 74 -3.75 -16.19 -7.12
CA ASP A 74 -2.43 -15.58 -7.04
C ASP A 74 -2.41 -14.22 -6.31
N ALA A 75 -3.57 -13.70 -5.90
CA ALA A 75 -3.60 -12.48 -5.10
C ALA A 75 -2.89 -12.70 -3.77
N GLU A 76 -1.83 -11.95 -3.53
CA GLU A 76 -0.94 -12.02 -2.38
C GLU A 76 -0.91 -10.71 -1.62
N ILE A 77 -0.53 -10.73 -0.35
CA ILE A 77 -0.25 -9.52 0.40
C ILE A 77 1.13 -9.01 0.00
N ARG A 78 1.13 -7.79 -0.53
CA ARG A 78 2.32 -7.05 -0.94
C ARG A 78 2.68 -6.00 0.09
N LEU A 79 3.96 -5.75 0.26
CA LEU A 79 4.52 -4.73 1.14
C LEU A 79 5.53 -3.89 0.37
N GLN A 80 5.49 -2.59 0.60
CA GLN A 80 6.51 -1.64 0.18
C GLN A 80 6.94 -0.78 1.37
N ARG A 81 8.20 -0.41 1.38
CA ARG A 81 8.84 0.42 2.39
C ARG A 81 9.35 1.71 1.79
N LYS A 82 9.22 2.78 2.53
CA LYS A 82 9.89 4.05 2.26
C LYS A 82 10.63 4.51 3.52
N THR A 83 11.93 4.64 3.42
CA THR A 83 12.74 5.24 4.50
C THR A 83 12.63 6.77 4.47
N PRO A 84 12.90 7.48 5.56
CA PRO A 84 12.89 8.95 5.58
C PRO A 84 13.76 9.55 4.46
N GLY A 85 13.15 10.40 3.62
CA GLY A 85 13.81 11.00 2.45
C GLY A 85 14.13 10.05 1.30
N GLY A 86 13.79 8.77 1.41
CA GLY A 86 14.00 7.75 0.36
C GLY A 86 12.81 7.63 -0.61
N GLN A 87 12.93 6.65 -1.50
CA GLN A 87 11.86 6.25 -2.42
C GLN A 87 11.17 4.98 -1.91
N TRP A 88 9.97 4.69 -2.44
CA TRP A 88 9.30 3.42 -2.19
C TRP A 88 10.10 2.25 -2.78
N SER A 89 10.24 1.18 -2.01
CA SER A 89 10.85 -0.08 -2.49
C SER A 89 9.96 -0.72 -3.57
N ALA A 90 10.53 -1.68 -4.31
CA ALA A 90 9.71 -2.58 -5.13
C ALA A 90 8.73 -3.36 -4.24
N PRO A 91 7.53 -3.74 -4.77
CA PRO A 91 6.57 -4.60 -4.09
C PRO A 91 7.18 -5.95 -3.72
N GLN A 92 7.02 -6.37 -2.46
CA GLN A 92 7.46 -7.68 -1.97
C GLN A 92 6.25 -8.49 -1.50
N SER A 93 6.18 -9.79 -1.84
CA SER A 93 5.18 -10.69 -1.28
C SER A 93 5.55 -11.05 0.16
N VAL A 94 4.66 -10.79 1.11
CA VAL A 94 4.89 -11.07 2.55
C VAL A 94 3.92 -12.11 3.10
N ALA A 95 2.78 -12.33 2.44
CA ALA A 95 1.86 -13.41 2.79
C ALA A 95 1.09 -13.89 1.56
N THR A 96 0.80 -15.18 1.52
CA THR A 96 0.09 -15.85 0.43
C THR A 96 -1.08 -16.66 0.97
N GLY A 97 -1.99 -17.05 0.09
CA GLY A 97 -3.10 -17.93 0.43
C GLY A 97 -2.81 -19.42 0.16
N ILE A 98 -1.54 -19.82 0.01
CA ILE A 98 -1.15 -21.20 -0.22
C ILE A 98 -1.49 -22.04 1.02
N GLN A 99 -2.29 -23.10 0.82
CA GLN A 99 -2.67 -24.03 1.87
C GLN A 99 -1.84 -25.32 1.81
N ASN A 100 -1.50 -25.76 0.61
CA ASN A 100 -0.66 -26.93 0.32
C ASN A 100 -0.24 -26.91 -1.16
N ASP A 101 0.42 -27.94 -1.64
CA ASP A 101 0.98 -28.04 -3.00
C ASP A 101 -0.06 -27.90 -4.14
N THR A 102 -1.35 -28.12 -3.84
CA THR A 102 -2.42 -28.13 -4.85
C THR A 102 -3.52 -27.11 -4.58
N LEU A 103 -3.55 -26.51 -3.40
CA LEU A 103 -4.62 -25.60 -2.98
C LEU A 103 -4.07 -24.24 -2.60
N ARG A 104 -4.56 -23.21 -3.28
CA ARG A 104 -4.27 -21.82 -3.01
C ARG A 104 -5.55 -20.99 -3.09
N TYR A 105 -5.75 -20.10 -2.12
CA TYR A 105 -6.82 -19.12 -2.11
C TYR A 105 -6.26 -17.71 -2.32
N PRO A 106 -7.06 -16.76 -2.77
CA PRO A 106 -6.68 -15.36 -2.73
C PRO A 106 -6.49 -14.88 -1.29
N THR A 107 -5.62 -13.89 -1.13
CA THR A 107 -5.55 -13.08 0.09
C THR A 107 -6.34 -11.79 -0.09
N TRP A 108 -6.76 -11.17 1.04
CA TRP A 108 -7.63 -10.01 1.04
C TRP A 108 -7.30 -9.04 2.18
N ASN A 109 -7.65 -7.78 2.00
CA ASN A 109 -7.76 -6.75 3.01
C ASN A 109 -6.68 -6.79 4.09
N PRO A 110 -5.41 -6.48 3.77
CA PRO A 110 -4.39 -6.34 4.79
C PRO A 110 -4.70 -5.16 5.71
N VAL A 111 -4.35 -5.31 6.97
CA VAL A 111 -4.33 -4.22 7.95
C VAL A 111 -3.02 -4.31 8.72
N ILE A 112 -2.11 -3.39 8.46
CA ILE A 112 -0.84 -3.28 9.17
C ILE A 112 -1.00 -2.36 10.38
N PHE A 113 -0.49 -2.77 11.54
CA PHE A 113 -0.61 -2.05 12.80
C PHE A 113 0.62 -2.26 13.66
N GLN A 114 1.14 -1.17 14.23
CA GLN A 114 2.23 -1.19 15.21
C GLN A 114 1.63 -0.86 16.58
N PRO A 115 1.50 -1.85 17.48
CA PRO A 115 1.13 -1.55 18.86
C PRO A 115 2.29 -0.92 19.62
N ASP A 116 2.00 -0.05 20.57
CA ASP A 116 3.00 0.55 21.44
C ASP A 116 3.75 -0.55 22.22
N GLY A 117 5.07 -0.60 22.08
CA GLY A 117 5.93 -1.57 22.74
C GLY A 117 5.76 -3.01 22.30
N GLY A 118 5.06 -3.28 21.18
CA GLY A 118 4.79 -4.62 20.65
C GLY A 118 5.43 -4.86 19.28
N GLU A 119 5.34 -6.10 18.80
CA GLU A 119 5.73 -6.46 17.46
C GLU A 119 4.80 -5.83 16.42
N LEU A 120 5.34 -5.49 15.26
CA LEU A 120 4.53 -5.07 14.11
C LEU A 120 3.61 -6.22 13.68
N MET A 121 2.34 -5.94 13.50
CA MET A 121 1.30 -6.91 13.16
C MET A 121 0.73 -6.64 11.78
N LEU A 122 0.59 -7.68 10.98
CA LEU A 122 -0.09 -7.63 9.67
C LEU A 122 -1.21 -8.65 9.67
N TYR A 123 -2.44 -8.16 9.75
CA TYR A 123 -3.66 -8.96 9.62
C TYR A 123 -4.10 -9.00 8.16
N TYR A 124 -4.65 -10.12 7.72
CA TYR A 124 -5.23 -10.26 6.38
C TYR A 124 -6.29 -11.38 6.38
N LYS A 125 -6.97 -11.55 5.26
CA LYS A 125 -7.93 -12.63 5.08
C LYS A 125 -7.42 -13.58 4.02
N VAL A 126 -7.80 -14.86 4.16
CA VAL A 126 -7.56 -15.93 3.18
C VAL A 126 -8.87 -16.65 2.94
N GLY A 127 -9.17 -16.98 1.72
CA GLY A 127 -10.38 -17.74 1.40
C GLY A 127 -10.95 -17.41 0.02
N PRO A 128 -11.91 -18.20 -0.48
CA PRO A 128 -12.41 -18.05 -1.85
C PRO A 128 -13.27 -16.80 -2.06
N SER A 129 -13.87 -16.27 -0.98
CA SER A 129 -14.73 -15.10 -1.03
C SER A 129 -14.92 -14.48 0.36
N PRO A 130 -15.42 -13.22 0.45
CA PRO A 130 -15.75 -12.58 1.73
C PRO A 130 -16.77 -13.36 2.59
N LYS A 131 -17.55 -14.26 2.00
CA LYS A 131 -18.48 -15.12 2.73
C LYS A 131 -17.83 -16.34 3.36
N GLU A 132 -16.64 -16.71 2.88
CA GLU A 132 -15.99 -17.97 3.20
C GLU A 132 -14.55 -17.80 3.69
N TRP A 133 -14.08 -16.56 3.79
CA TRP A 133 -12.74 -16.27 4.27
C TRP A 133 -12.57 -16.45 5.77
N TRP A 134 -11.35 -16.55 6.21
CA TRP A 134 -10.94 -16.50 7.61
C TRP A 134 -9.84 -15.47 7.82
N GLY A 135 -9.63 -15.08 9.05
CA GLY A 135 -8.56 -14.16 9.44
C GLY A 135 -7.24 -14.89 9.67
N GLU A 136 -6.17 -14.30 9.20
CA GLU A 136 -4.80 -14.67 9.53
C GLU A 136 -4.01 -13.44 9.91
N TYR A 137 -2.89 -13.65 10.61
CA TYR A 137 -1.93 -12.60 10.91
C TYR A 137 -0.51 -13.15 10.94
N ILE A 138 0.44 -12.26 10.69
CA ILE A 138 1.88 -12.46 10.85
C ILE A 138 2.44 -11.32 11.69
N THR A 139 3.57 -11.55 12.40
CA THR A 139 4.25 -10.54 13.20
C THR A 139 5.69 -10.36 12.76
N SER A 140 6.24 -9.20 13.05
CA SER A 140 7.64 -8.87 12.78
C SER A 140 8.23 -8.15 13.99
N ALA A 141 9.38 -8.63 14.45
CA ALA A 141 10.18 -8.03 15.53
C ALA A 141 11.29 -7.11 14.99
N ASP A 142 11.42 -7.00 13.68
CA ASP A 142 12.49 -6.26 13.00
C ASP A 142 11.95 -5.20 12.03
N ASN A 143 10.85 -4.55 12.39
CA ASN A 143 10.23 -3.49 11.60
C ASN A 143 9.77 -3.93 10.20
N GLY A 144 9.35 -5.19 10.03
CA GLY A 144 8.80 -5.72 8.78
C GLY A 144 9.85 -6.16 7.77
N TYR A 145 11.11 -6.40 8.17
CA TYR A 145 12.11 -7.02 7.31
C TYR A 145 11.93 -8.53 7.21
N THR A 146 11.61 -9.17 8.35
CA THR A 146 11.22 -10.59 8.38
C THR A 146 9.88 -10.77 9.10
N TRP A 147 9.19 -11.85 8.76
CA TRP A 147 7.84 -12.12 9.26
C TRP A 147 7.74 -13.54 9.82
N SER A 148 6.94 -13.71 10.86
CA SER A 148 6.60 -15.02 11.42
C SER A 148 5.82 -15.87 10.40
N SER A 149 5.72 -17.17 10.67
CA SER A 149 4.74 -18.00 9.97
C SER A 149 3.31 -17.49 10.22
N PRO A 150 2.40 -17.64 9.23
CA PRO A 150 1.01 -17.26 9.39
C PRO A 150 0.33 -17.98 10.57
N ARG A 151 -0.49 -17.24 11.31
CA ARG A 151 -1.34 -17.75 12.38
C ARG A 151 -2.79 -17.47 12.04
N ARG A 152 -3.61 -18.49 12.00
CA ARG A 152 -5.04 -18.37 11.80
C ARG A 152 -5.73 -17.90 13.07
N LEU A 153 -6.65 -16.93 12.96
CA LEU A 153 -7.52 -16.54 14.06
C LEU A 153 -8.58 -17.62 14.31
N GLU A 154 -8.85 -17.89 15.58
CA GLU A 154 -9.89 -18.85 15.97
C GLU A 154 -11.28 -18.25 15.69
N LEU A 155 -12.16 -19.04 15.08
CA LEU A 155 -13.54 -18.60 14.86
C LEU A 155 -14.27 -18.35 16.20
N PRO A 156 -15.13 -17.33 16.29
CA PRO A 156 -15.66 -16.52 15.16
C PRO A 156 -14.83 -15.29 14.78
N LEU A 157 -13.61 -15.14 15.31
CA LEU A 157 -12.78 -13.96 15.08
C LEU A 157 -12.28 -13.88 13.64
N LEU A 158 -12.60 -12.80 12.97
CA LEU A 158 -12.07 -12.49 11.65
C LEU A 158 -10.90 -11.49 11.70
N GLY A 159 -10.74 -10.80 12.85
CA GLY A 159 -9.81 -9.68 12.99
C GLY A 159 -10.25 -8.43 12.21
N PRO A 160 -9.40 -7.41 12.13
CA PRO A 160 -9.71 -6.18 11.41
C PRO A 160 -9.93 -6.46 9.93
N ILE A 161 -10.99 -5.88 9.35
CA ILE A 161 -11.31 -6.06 7.92
C ILE A 161 -10.68 -4.95 7.10
N LYS A 162 -10.74 -3.70 7.57
CA LYS A 162 -10.26 -2.52 6.83
C LYS A 162 -9.57 -1.51 7.74
N ASN A 163 -10.17 -1.23 8.89
CA ASN A 163 -9.70 -0.20 9.81
C ASN A 163 -8.66 -0.78 10.77
N LYS A 164 -7.67 0.04 11.14
CA LYS A 164 -6.66 -0.34 12.12
C LYS A 164 -7.28 -0.57 13.48
N PRO A 165 -6.73 -1.52 14.26
CA PRO A 165 -6.98 -1.58 15.68
C PRO A 165 -6.61 -0.26 16.39
N ILE A 166 -7.19 -0.02 17.55
CA ILE A 166 -6.71 0.95 18.52
C ILE A 166 -6.19 0.20 19.74
N GLN A 167 -5.16 0.75 20.40
CA GLN A 167 -4.64 0.23 21.65
C GLN A 167 -5.15 1.09 22.80
N LEU A 168 -5.72 0.45 23.81
CA LEU A 168 -6.14 1.09 25.06
C LEU A 168 -4.95 1.24 26.00
N ALA A 169 -5.10 2.06 27.04
CA ALA A 169 -4.06 2.32 28.04
C ALA A 169 -3.57 1.08 28.80
N ASP A 170 -4.40 0.04 28.89
CA ASP A 170 -4.05 -1.26 29.49
C ASP A 170 -3.40 -2.25 28.51
N GLY A 171 -3.13 -1.82 27.27
CA GLY A 171 -2.56 -2.64 26.20
C GLY A 171 -3.58 -3.45 25.40
N THR A 172 -4.87 -3.41 25.76
CA THR A 172 -5.93 -4.12 25.02
C THR A 172 -6.07 -3.56 23.61
N LEU A 173 -6.08 -4.43 22.60
CA LEU A 173 -6.34 -4.06 21.21
C LEU A 173 -7.82 -4.22 20.87
N ILE A 174 -8.44 -3.15 20.38
CA ILE A 174 -9.83 -3.17 19.91
C ILE A 174 -9.84 -2.96 18.40
N SER A 175 -10.55 -3.81 17.69
CA SER A 175 -10.68 -3.73 16.23
C SER A 175 -12.12 -3.98 15.81
N GLY A 176 -12.60 -3.17 14.86
CA GLY A 176 -13.86 -3.43 14.18
C GLY A 176 -13.71 -4.61 13.21
N SER A 177 -14.76 -5.39 13.10
CA SER A 177 -14.86 -6.51 12.16
C SER A 177 -16.23 -6.54 11.51
N SER A 178 -16.37 -7.20 10.36
CA SER A 178 -17.65 -7.48 9.73
C SER A 178 -17.75 -8.93 9.30
N ASP A 179 -18.95 -9.49 9.39
CA ASP A 179 -19.26 -10.85 8.95
C ASP A 179 -20.23 -10.79 7.78
N GLU A 180 -19.76 -11.23 6.61
CA GLU A 180 -20.52 -11.18 5.37
C GLU A 180 -21.25 -12.51 5.04
N ARG A 181 -21.13 -13.56 5.90
CA ARG A 181 -21.74 -14.88 5.67
C ARG A 181 -23.26 -14.80 5.49
N HIS A 182 -23.89 -13.85 6.17
CA HIS A 182 -25.34 -13.66 6.16
C HIS A 182 -25.77 -12.24 5.74
N GLY A 183 -24.96 -11.57 4.92
CA GLY A 183 -25.09 -10.16 4.58
C GLY A 183 -24.25 -9.27 5.49
N TRP A 184 -24.20 -7.98 5.18
CA TRP A 184 -23.46 -6.99 5.95
C TRP A 184 -24.00 -6.86 7.38
N ARG A 185 -23.19 -7.15 8.40
CA ARG A 185 -23.50 -7.03 9.81
C ARG A 185 -22.33 -6.48 10.58
#